data_0f91eb8cc75056dc1c0c875779b6eef9
#
_entry.id   0f91eb8cc75056dc1c0c875779b6eef9
#
_cell.length_a   1.000
_cell.length_b   1.000
_cell.length_c   1.000
_cell.angle_alpha   90.00
_cell.angle_beta   90.00
_cell.angle_gamma   90.00
#
_symmetry.space_group_name_H-M   'P 1'
#
loop_
_entity.id
_entity.type
_entity.pdbx_description
1 polymer ?
#
loop_
_entity_poly.entity_id
_entity_poly.type
_entity_poly.pdbx_seq_one_letter_code
_entity_poly.pdbx_strand_id
1 'polypeptide(L)'
;MIQLKKQSKGFSLIELIVSMIIIGVISGLGMLMLSEGSSIFFSESSTKRVMDEGQLSLWKLMHEVRTVESLDNFATSNEDKLFVAPNSDGMVFEFDSDDHLIVKEGQVSSLLSDMINPIGDNAFRFKNSVGNIIETDSPSGLVNAENVSLVEL
;
A
#
# COMPACT_ATOMS: atom_id res chain seq x y z
N MET A 1 67.08 41.65 -10.72
CA MET A 1 66.04 40.79 -10.04
C MET A 1 64.92 41.73 -9.64
N ILE A 2 63.77 41.77 -10.40
CA ILE A 2 62.65 42.68 -10.14
C ILE A 2 61.66 41.95 -9.28
N GLN A 3 61.50 42.32 -8.01
CA GLN A 3 60.51 41.85 -7.13
C GLN A 3 59.18 42.53 -7.47
N LEU A 4 58.26 41.77 -8.08
CA LEU A 4 56.87 42.22 -8.27
C LEU A 4 56.16 42.19 -6.92
N LYS A 5 55.95 43.35 -6.34
CA LYS A 5 55.20 43.56 -5.11
C LYS A 5 53.72 43.26 -5.40
N LYS A 6 53.27 42.06 -4.99
CA LYS A 6 51.88 41.63 -5.09
C LYS A 6 51.02 42.53 -4.17
N GLN A 7 50.29 43.49 -4.77
CA GLN A 7 49.35 44.30 -4.03
C GLN A 7 48.16 43.43 -3.61
N SER A 8 48.00 43.14 -2.34
CA SER A 8 46.81 42.57 -1.79
C SER A 8 45.72 43.65 -1.78
N LYS A 9 44.77 43.52 -2.72
CA LYS A 9 43.56 44.34 -2.72
C LYS A 9 42.68 43.87 -1.57
N GLY A 10 42.47 44.69 -0.56
CA GLY A 10 41.50 44.43 0.51
C GLY A 10 40.07 44.53 -0.02
N PHE A 11 39.18 43.74 0.56
CA PHE A 11 37.75 43.80 0.29
C PHE A 11 37.18 45.20 0.66
N SER A 12 36.41 45.78 -0.22
CA SER A 12 35.66 47.00 0.06
C SER A 12 34.46 46.68 0.97
N LEU A 13 34.17 47.58 1.89
CA LEU A 13 33.00 47.46 2.81
C LEU A 13 31.68 47.28 2.03
N ILE A 14 31.54 47.97 0.90
CA ILE A 14 30.39 47.86 0.01
C ILE A 14 30.28 46.46 -0.62
N GLU A 15 31.38 45.85 -1.00
CA GLU A 15 31.43 44.53 -1.60
C GLU A 15 30.99 43.44 -0.59
N LEU A 16 31.35 43.61 0.68
CA LEU A 16 30.94 42.75 1.76
C LEU A 16 29.43 42.83 1.98
N ILE A 17 28.85 44.05 2.01
CA ILE A 17 27.40 44.24 2.19
C ILE A 17 26.62 43.63 1.01
N VAL A 18 27.07 43.88 -0.24
CA VAL A 18 26.42 43.33 -1.43
C VAL A 18 26.49 41.80 -1.43
N SER A 19 27.62 41.21 -1.07
CA SER A 19 27.77 39.75 -0.96
C SER A 19 26.83 39.13 0.07
N MET A 20 26.66 39.78 1.23
CA MET A 20 25.72 39.31 2.26
C MET A 20 24.25 39.34 1.79
N ILE A 21 23.85 40.39 1.07
CA ILE A 21 22.52 40.51 0.51
C ILE A 21 22.27 39.39 -0.53
N ILE A 22 23.21 39.17 -1.44
CA ILE A 22 23.10 38.13 -2.48
C ILE A 22 23.01 36.73 -1.83
N ILE A 23 23.87 36.42 -0.87
CA ILE A 23 23.83 35.16 -0.15
C ILE A 23 22.50 34.99 0.58
N GLY A 24 21.96 36.01 1.23
CA GLY A 24 20.68 35.99 1.91
C GLY A 24 19.55 35.65 0.95
N VAL A 25 19.48 36.28 -0.21
CA VAL A 25 18.44 36.00 -1.22
C VAL A 25 18.56 34.59 -1.77
N ILE A 26 19.76 34.13 -2.13
CA ILE A 26 19.97 32.77 -2.66
C ILE A 26 19.62 31.72 -1.60
N SER A 27 20.00 31.93 -0.35
CA SER A 27 19.69 31.02 0.76
C SER A 27 18.18 30.92 1.01
N GLY A 28 17.46 32.05 0.94
CA GLY A 28 16.00 32.07 1.08
C GLY A 28 15.30 31.27 -0.02
N LEU A 29 15.68 31.44 -1.27
CA LEU A 29 15.13 30.68 -2.39
C LEU A 29 15.48 29.19 -2.29
N GLY A 30 16.69 28.86 -1.87
CA GLY A 30 17.14 27.47 -1.68
C GLY A 30 16.30 26.76 -0.60
N MET A 31 15.94 27.45 0.48
CA MET A 31 15.13 26.87 1.54
C MET A 31 13.69 26.56 1.08
N LEU A 32 13.10 27.41 0.25
CA LEU A 32 11.78 27.16 -0.34
C LEU A 32 11.81 25.90 -1.23
N MET A 33 12.80 25.79 -2.10
CA MET A 33 12.95 24.60 -2.96
C MET A 33 13.15 23.31 -2.18
N LEU A 34 13.93 23.34 -1.10
CA LEU A 34 14.12 22.19 -0.22
C LEU A 34 12.83 21.79 0.49
N SER A 35 12.04 22.75 0.95
CA SER A 35 10.77 22.51 1.61
C SER A 35 9.76 21.85 0.68
N GLU A 36 9.60 22.37 -0.54
CA GLU A 36 8.71 21.79 -1.55
C GLU A 36 9.20 20.41 -2.03
N GLY A 37 10.48 20.25 -2.30
CA GLY A 37 11.08 18.98 -2.68
C GLY A 37 10.91 17.90 -1.62
N SER A 38 11.04 18.27 -0.35
CA SER A 38 10.81 17.35 0.76
C SER A 38 9.35 16.90 0.83
N SER A 39 8.39 17.79 0.69
CA SER A 39 6.96 17.46 0.74
C SER A 39 6.55 16.50 -0.40
N ILE A 40 7.07 16.73 -1.61
CA ILE A 40 6.85 15.85 -2.76
C ILE A 40 7.45 14.47 -2.49
N PHE A 41 8.68 14.41 -1.99
CA PHE A 41 9.35 13.14 -1.68
C PHE A 41 8.56 12.31 -0.64
N PHE A 42 8.07 12.93 0.43
CA PHE A 42 7.26 12.23 1.44
C PHE A 42 5.93 11.73 0.87
N SER A 43 5.25 12.54 0.06
CA SER A 43 4.01 12.14 -0.61
C SER A 43 4.21 10.98 -1.57
N GLU A 44 5.26 11.02 -2.38
CA GLU A 44 5.58 9.96 -3.34
C GLU A 44 6.00 8.67 -2.65
N SER A 45 6.78 8.77 -1.58
CA SER A 45 7.18 7.61 -0.76
C SER A 45 5.99 6.92 -0.09
N SER A 46 5.02 7.68 0.43
CA SER A 46 3.81 7.11 1.02
C SER A 46 2.93 6.43 -0.03
N THR A 47 2.73 7.06 -1.19
CA THR A 47 1.96 6.48 -2.29
C THR A 47 2.59 5.18 -2.80
N LYS A 48 3.91 5.16 -2.95
CA LYS A 48 4.63 3.95 -3.36
C LYS A 48 4.45 2.81 -2.35
N ARG A 49 4.56 3.11 -1.06
CA ARG A 49 4.35 2.11 0.00
C ARG A 49 2.95 1.49 -0.08
N VAL A 50 1.90 2.31 -0.26
CA VAL A 50 0.52 1.83 -0.42
C VAL A 50 0.40 0.89 -1.63
N MET A 51 0.97 1.28 -2.77
CA MET A 51 0.94 0.47 -3.98
C MET A 51 1.69 -0.85 -3.82
N ASP A 52 2.89 -0.82 -3.25
CA ASP A 52 3.73 -2.01 -3.04
C ASP A 52 3.03 -3.00 -2.09
N GLU A 53 2.45 -2.50 -0.99
CA GLU A 53 1.75 -3.30 0.00
C GLU A 53 0.45 -3.89 -0.57
N GLY A 54 -0.35 -3.09 -1.26
CA GLY A 54 -1.56 -3.56 -1.94
C GLY A 54 -1.27 -4.62 -3.00
N GLN A 55 -0.23 -4.43 -3.81
CA GLN A 55 0.18 -5.42 -4.82
C GLN A 55 0.63 -6.74 -4.20
N LEU A 56 1.42 -6.69 -3.12
CA LEU A 56 1.87 -7.91 -2.42
C LEU A 56 0.70 -8.66 -1.80
N SER A 57 -0.25 -7.95 -1.20
CA SER A 57 -1.44 -8.53 -0.58
C SER A 57 -2.32 -9.21 -1.61
N LEU A 58 -2.61 -8.53 -2.72
CA LEU A 58 -3.39 -9.09 -3.82
C LEU A 58 -2.67 -10.26 -4.50
N TRP A 59 -1.35 -10.16 -4.67
CA TRP A 59 -0.57 -11.25 -5.24
C TRP A 59 -0.62 -12.51 -4.36
N LYS A 60 -0.48 -12.35 -3.06
CA LYS A 60 -0.60 -13.46 -2.10
C LYS A 60 -1.99 -14.07 -2.16
N LEU A 61 -3.04 -13.26 -2.10
CA LEU A 61 -4.41 -13.73 -2.20
C LEU A 61 -4.67 -14.48 -3.51
N MET A 62 -4.26 -13.91 -4.65
CA MET A 62 -4.41 -14.56 -5.96
C MET A 62 -3.61 -15.86 -6.06
N HIS A 63 -2.42 -15.90 -5.45
CA HIS A 63 -1.60 -17.10 -5.44
C HIS A 63 -2.30 -18.23 -4.68
N GLU A 64 -2.80 -17.95 -3.50
CA GLU A 64 -3.50 -18.92 -2.66
C GLU A 64 -4.81 -19.41 -3.31
N VAL A 65 -5.61 -18.50 -3.86
CA VAL A 65 -6.85 -18.86 -4.57
C VAL A 65 -6.56 -19.77 -5.78
N ARG A 66 -5.44 -19.58 -6.47
CA ARG A 66 -5.06 -20.46 -7.60
C ARG A 66 -4.60 -21.86 -7.19
N THR A 67 -4.16 -22.03 -5.95
CA THR A 67 -3.72 -23.34 -5.45
C THR A 67 -4.87 -24.19 -4.93
N VAL A 68 -6.09 -23.63 -4.90
CA VAL A 68 -7.30 -24.36 -4.49
C VAL A 68 -7.61 -25.47 -5.50
N GLU A 69 -7.60 -26.71 -5.01
CA GLU A 69 -7.82 -27.90 -5.85
C GLU A 69 -9.32 -28.19 -6.07
N SER A 70 -10.19 -27.75 -5.15
CA SER A 70 -11.63 -28.00 -5.19
C SER A 70 -12.41 -26.75 -4.82
N LEU A 71 -13.48 -26.49 -5.56
CA LEU A 71 -14.41 -25.40 -5.28
C LEU A 71 -15.17 -25.58 -3.96
N ASP A 72 -15.26 -26.82 -3.46
CA ASP A 72 -15.83 -27.11 -2.15
C ASP A 72 -15.09 -26.41 -1.00
N ASN A 73 -13.83 -26.04 -1.23
CA ASN A 73 -13.05 -25.29 -0.25
C ASN A 73 -13.59 -23.90 0.01
N PHE A 74 -14.35 -23.34 -0.94
CA PHE A 74 -15.04 -22.07 -0.75
C PHE A 74 -16.40 -22.21 -0.05
N ALA A 75 -16.89 -23.41 0.20
CA ALA A 75 -18.21 -23.63 0.78
C ALA A 75 -18.41 -22.97 2.16
N THR A 76 -17.32 -22.81 2.92
CA THR A 76 -17.32 -22.12 4.21
C THR A 76 -17.01 -20.62 4.12
N SER A 77 -16.72 -20.12 2.93
CA SER A 77 -16.49 -18.68 2.71
C SER A 77 -17.81 -17.91 2.77
N ASN A 78 -17.74 -16.68 3.24
CA ASN A 78 -18.85 -15.75 3.28
C ASN A 78 -18.40 -14.34 2.89
N GLU A 79 -19.27 -13.35 3.03
CA GLU A 79 -18.99 -11.96 2.67
C GLU A 79 -17.85 -11.34 3.47
N ASP A 80 -17.59 -11.83 4.70
CA ASP A 80 -16.56 -11.30 5.59
C ASP A 80 -15.25 -12.08 5.49
N LYS A 81 -15.31 -13.35 5.04
CA LYS A 81 -14.19 -14.31 5.14
C LYS A 81 -14.06 -15.14 3.89
N LEU A 82 -12.87 -15.20 3.38
CA LEU A 82 -12.48 -16.08 2.28
C LEU A 82 -11.62 -17.24 2.81
N PHE A 83 -12.16 -18.46 2.78
CA PHE A 83 -11.43 -19.69 3.11
C PHE A 83 -10.77 -20.27 1.85
N VAL A 84 -9.48 -20.53 1.90
CA VAL A 84 -8.69 -20.93 0.73
C VAL A 84 -8.13 -22.35 0.84
N ALA A 85 -8.23 -23.05 1.96
CA ALA A 85 -7.62 -24.36 2.08
C ALA A 85 -8.55 -25.44 2.63
N PRO A 86 -8.35 -26.70 2.19
CA PRO A 86 -9.27 -27.81 2.45
C PRO A 86 -9.16 -28.43 3.84
N ASN A 87 -8.23 -28.01 4.68
CA ASN A 87 -7.93 -28.64 5.96
C ASN A 87 -8.21 -27.73 7.16
N SER A 88 -8.34 -28.31 8.35
CA SER A 88 -8.57 -27.61 9.62
C SER A 88 -7.55 -26.51 9.97
N ASP A 89 -6.39 -26.52 9.34
CA ASP A 89 -5.35 -25.47 9.43
C ASP A 89 -5.41 -24.52 8.23
N GLY A 90 -6.57 -24.41 7.59
CA GLY A 90 -6.81 -23.62 6.40
C GLY A 90 -6.44 -22.15 6.54
N MET A 91 -6.03 -21.57 5.41
CA MET A 91 -5.78 -20.15 5.33
C MET A 91 -7.10 -19.39 5.16
N VAL A 92 -7.31 -18.39 5.97
CA VAL A 92 -8.50 -17.55 5.96
C VAL A 92 -8.07 -16.10 5.76
N PHE A 93 -8.63 -15.46 4.76
CA PHE A 93 -8.53 -14.01 4.59
C PHE A 93 -9.79 -13.38 5.15
N GLU A 94 -9.63 -12.41 6.02
CA GLU A 94 -10.75 -11.66 6.60
C GLU A 94 -10.32 -10.21 6.87
N PHE A 95 -11.28 -9.32 7.04
CA PHE A 95 -11.04 -7.99 7.59
C PHE A 95 -11.23 -8.01 9.10
N ASP A 96 -10.34 -7.34 9.82
CA ASP A 96 -10.46 -7.16 11.27
C ASP A 96 -11.42 -6.01 11.61
N SER A 97 -11.58 -5.73 12.91
CA SER A 97 -12.46 -4.65 13.40
C SER A 97 -12.01 -3.23 12.99
N ASP A 98 -10.80 -3.09 12.50
CA ASP A 98 -10.20 -1.82 12.07
C ASP A 98 -10.10 -1.73 10.54
N ASP A 99 -10.82 -2.61 9.81
CA ASP A 99 -10.85 -2.73 8.36
C ASP A 99 -9.49 -3.10 7.72
N HIS A 100 -8.60 -3.75 8.49
CA HIS A 100 -7.35 -4.25 7.94
C HIS A 100 -7.51 -5.65 7.38
N LEU A 101 -6.97 -5.88 6.18
CA LEU A 101 -6.92 -7.22 5.60
C LEU A 101 -5.88 -8.07 6.35
N ILE A 102 -6.35 -9.12 7.00
CA ILE A 102 -5.52 -10.08 7.72
C ILE A 102 -5.61 -11.47 7.09
N VAL A 103 -4.57 -12.25 7.26
CA VAL A 103 -4.56 -13.67 6.93
C VAL A 103 -4.37 -14.48 8.21
N LYS A 104 -5.22 -15.48 8.39
CA LYS A 104 -5.13 -16.45 9.49
C LYS A 104 -4.69 -17.79 8.94
N GLU A 105 -3.70 -18.39 9.57
CA GLU A 105 -3.21 -19.73 9.30
C GLU A 105 -3.21 -20.49 10.63
N GLY A 106 -4.19 -21.34 10.82
CA GLY A 106 -4.46 -21.98 12.11
C GLY A 106 -4.74 -20.97 13.22
N GLN A 107 -3.86 -20.92 14.21
CA GLN A 107 -3.93 -19.99 15.35
C GLN A 107 -3.14 -18.70 15.16
N VAL A 108 -2.43 -18.56 14.05
CA VAL A 108 -1.58 -17.40 13.77
C VAL A 108 -2.33 -16.45 12.87
N SER A 109 -2.42 -15.18 13.26
CA SER A 109 -2.93 -14.10 12.41
C SER A 109 -1.79 -13.16 12.04
N SER A 110 -1.74 -12.78 10.77
CA SER A 110 -0.75 -11.86 10.24
C SER A 110 -1.45 -10.73 9.48
N LEU A 111 -1.04 -9.49 9.72
CA LEU A 111 -1.49 -8.35 8.95
C LEU A 111 -1.00 -8.50 7.51
N LEU A 112 -1.89 -8.41 6.56
CA LEU A 112 -1.59 -8.46 5.14
C LEU A 112 -1.56 -7.06 4.54
N SER A 113 -2.54 -6.22 4.87
CA SER A 113 -2.58 -4.81 4.48
C SER A 113 -3.46 -4.00 5.42
N ASP A 114 -3.02 -2.78 5.72
CA ASP A 114 -3.81 -1.73 6.39
C ASP A 114 -4.33 -0.67 5.38
N MET A 115 -4.09 -0.90 4.08
CA MET A 115 -4.39 0.04 3.00
C MET A 115 -5.52 -0.41 2.07
N ILE A 116 -5.95 -1.66 2.19
CA ILE A 116 -7.06 -2.21 1.41
C ILE A 116 -8.30 -2.15 2.30
N ASN A 117 -9.26 -1.35 1.92
CA ASN A 117 -10.54 -1.25 2.61
C ASN A 117 -11.62 -2.05 1.87
N PRO A 118 -12.52 -2.72 2.60
CA PRO A 118 -13.63 -3.42 1.98
C PRO A 118 -14.55 -2.45 1.21
N ILE A 119 -15.12 -2.91 0.09
CA ILE A 119 -16.06 -2.11 -0.71
C ILE A 119 -17.46 -2.25 -0.12
N GLY A 120 -17.83 -1.33 0.76
CA GLY A 120 -19.13 -1.33 1.44
C GLY A 120 -19.18 -2.36 2.59
N ASP A 121 -20.34 -2.95 2.79
CA ASP A 121 -20.56 -3.89 3.90
C ASP A 121 -19.99 -5.29 3.64
N ASN A 122 -19.60 -5.60 2.38
CA ASN A 122 -19.13 -6.92 1.95
C ASN A 122 -17.66 -6.87 1.56
N ALA A 123 -16.83 -7.60 2.28
CA ALA A 123 -15.40 -7.72 2.01
C ALA A 123 -15.11 -8.54 0.75
N PHE A 124 -15.85 -9.63 0.55
CA PHE A 124 -15.68 -10.54 -0.59
C PHE A 124 -16.98 -10.71 -1.34
N ARG A 125 -16.89 -10.73 -2.67
CA ARG A 125 -18.02 -11.01 -3.57
C ARG A 125 -17.72 -12.21 -4.44
N PHE A 126 -18.63 -13.15 -4.45
CA PHE A 126 -18.51 -14.37 -5.24
C PHE A 126 -19.44 -14.30 -6.44
N LYS A 127 -18.91 -14.60 -7.63
CA LYS A 127 -19.68 -14.56 -8.89
C LYS A 127 -19.59 -15.88 -9.62
N ASN A 128 -20.67 -16.22 -10.32
CA ASN A 128 -20.70 -17.36 -11.23
C ASN A 128 -20.09 -17.03 -12.60
N SER A 129 -20.00 -18.00 -13.48
CA SER A 129 -19.45 -17.87 -14.84
C SER A 129 -20.20 -16.84 -15.73
N VAL A 130 -21.40 -16.45 -15.36
CA VAL A 130 -22.22 -15.45 -16.05
C VAL A 130 -22.03 -14.06 -15.45
N GLY A 131 -21.35 -13.95 -14.31
CA GLY A 131 -21.09 -12.69 -13.60
C GLY A 131 -22.16 -12.32 -12.57
N ASN A 132 -23.11 -13.19 -12.28
CA ASN A 132 -24.10 -12.96 -11.23
C ASN A 132 -23.47 -13.23 -9.86
N ILE A 133 -23.84 -12.40 -8.86
CA ILE A 133 -23.43 -12.59 -7.46
C ILE A 133 -24.07 -13.87 -6.94
N ILE A 134 -23.29 -14.70 -6.27
CA ILE A 134 -23.75 -15.88 -5.54
C ILE A 134 -24.06 -15.41 -4.12
N GLU A 135 -25.29 -15.62 -3.69
CA GLU A 135 -25.70 -15.29 -2.32
C GLU A 135 -24.97 -16.17 -1.30
N THR A 136 -24.63 -15.56 -0.18
CA THR A 136 -24.03 -16.24 0.96
C THR A 136 -25.12 -16.47 2.03
N ASP A 137 -25.12 -17.65 2.62
CA ASP A 137 -25.97 -17.96 3.78
C ASP A 137 -25.12 -17.73 5.05
N SER A 138 -24.98 -16.46 5.41
CA SER A 138 -24.20 -16.09 6.60
C SER A 138 -24.94 -16.54 7.89
N PRO A 139 -24.26 -17.25 8.81
CA PRO A 139 -22.84 -17.56 8.89
C PRO A 139 -22.39 -18.86 8.23
N SER A 140 -23.29 -19.58 7.55
CA SER A 140 -23.08 -20.96 7.10
C SER A 140 -22.19 -21.08 5.87
N GLY A 141 -21.94 -20.00 5.13
CA GLY A 141 -21.09 -19.98 3.94
C GLY A 141 -21.84 -19.83 2.61
N LEU A 142 -21.20 -20.18 1.50
CA LEU A 142 -21.77 -20.06 0.16
C LEU A 142 -22.80 -21.15 -0.13
N VAL A 143 -23.98 -20.76 -0.61
CA VAL A 143 -25.08 -21.67 -0.94
C VAL A 143 -24.73 -22.57 -2.15
N ASN A 144 -23.94 -22.08 -3.10
CA ASN A 144 -23.57 -22.79 -4.33
C ASN A 144 -22.07 -22.59 -4.64
N ALA A 145 -21.20 -23.05 -3.74
CA ALA A 145 -19.75 -22.89 -3.89
C ALA A 145 -19.19 -23.49 -5.19
N GLU A 146 -19.78 -24.57 -5.67
CA GLU A 146 -19.39 -25.25 -6.93
C GLU A 146 -19.57 -24.36 -8.18
N ASN A 147 -20.36 -23.30 -8.11
CA ASN A 147 -20.61 -22.38 -9.20
C ASN A 147 -19.74 -21.11 -9.16
N VAL A 148 -18.85 -21.00 -8.18
CA VAL A 148 -17.95 -19.83 -8.07
C VAL A 148 -16.95 -19.83 -9.22
N SER A 149 -16.92 -18.76 -9.99
CA SER A 149 -15.97 -18.56 -11.09
C SER A 149 -15.06 -17.35 -10.86
N LEU A 150 -15.47 -16.42 -10.01
CA LEU A 150 -14.75 -15.20 -9.71
C LEU A 150 -14.97 -14.80 -8.26
N VAL A 151 -13.89 -14.41 -7.61
CA VAL A 151 -13.90 -13.78 -6.28
C VAL A 151 -13.40 -12.35 -6.46
N GLU A 152 -14.19 -11.38 -6.00
CA GLU A 152 -13.83 -9.96 -5.95
C GLU A 152 -13.58 -9.56 -4.51
N LEU A 153 -12.60 -8.68 -4.33
CA LEU A 153 -12.22 -8.04 -3.08
C LEU A 153 -12.55 -6.55 -3.17
#